data_2fb33df2b755cf0b0bf87f8f91d73b60
#
_entry.id   2fb33df2b755cf0b0bf87f8f91d73b60
#
_cell.length_a   1.000
_cell.length_b   1.000
_cell.length_c   1.000
_cell.angle_alpha   90.00
_cell.angle_beta   90.00
_cell.angle_gamma   90.00
#
_symmetry.space_group_name_H-M   'P 1'
#
loop_
_entity.id
_entity.type
_entity.pdbx_description
1 polymer ?
#
loop_
_entity_poly.entity_id
_entity_poly.type
_entity_poly.pdbx_seq_one_letter_code
_entity_poly.pdbx_strand_id
1 'polypeptide(L)'
;VAAFTHTCFMVSPYDSYVSVAEALNRLTPGDHEKKSALFNSGAEAVENAIKIARKHTGRQAVVAFDHAYHGRTNLTMALTAKNMPYKSGFGPFAAEVYRAPLSYPYRDGLSGPEAAAKAISLIEKQVGAENLAAVIIEPIQGEGGFIVPADGFLPALVDWCRANGVVFIADEVQTGFARAGAMFASELFG
;
A
#
# COMPACT_ATOMS: atom_id res chain seq x y z
N VAL A 1 3.67 -23.86 -16.79
CA VAL A 1 4.00 -25.19 -16.25
C VAL A 1 4.54 -26.10 -17.36
N ALA A 2 3.94 -26.11 -18.57
CA ALA A 2 4.42 -26.97 -19.68
C ALA A 2 5.86 -26.67 -20.12
N ALA A 3 6.29 -25.38 -20.05
CA ALA A 3 7.64 -24.97 -20.42
C ALA A 3 8.63 -25.05 -19.25
N PHE A 4 8.18 -24.72 -18.02
CA PHE A 4 9.02 -24.67 -16.84
C PHE A 4 8.30 -25.27 -15.62
N THR A 5 8.95 -26.19 -14.92
CA THR A 5 8.50 -26.68 -13.62
C THR A 5 8.98 -25.75 -12.50
N HIS A 6 10.23 -25.31 -12.61
CA HIS A 6 10.87 -24.32 -11.74
C HIS A 6 12.02 -23.66 -12.48
N THR A 7 12.19 -22.35 -12.27
CA THR A 7 13.36 -21.60 -12.75
C THR A 7 13.59 -20.38 -11.85
N CYS A 8 14.85 -19.93 -11.78
CA CYS A 8 15.24 -18.73 -11.06
C CYS A 8 15.54 -17.62 -12.06
N PHE A 9 14.68 -16.59 -12.12
CA PHE A 9 14.81 -15.47 -13.04
C PHE A 9 16.15 -14.73 -12.91
N MET A 10 16.69 -14.63 -11.71
CA MET A 10 17.99 -13.98 -11.45
C MET A 10 19.18 -14.70 -12.09
N VAL A 11 19.03 -16.00 -12.33
CA VAL A 11 20.07 -16.84 -12.97
C VAL A 11 19.80 -16.96 -14.46
N SER A 12 18.56 -17.18 -14.84
CA SER A 12 18.15 -17.37 -16.24
C SER A 12 16.80 -16.67 -16.48
N PRO A 13 16.84 -15.43 -17.00
CA PRO A 13 15.62 -14.72 -17.40
C PRO A 13 14.79 -15.54 -18.39
N TYR A 14 13.46 -15.38 -18.33
CA TYR A 14 12.53 -16.05 -19.21
C TYR A 14 11.35 -15.17 -19.62
N ASP A 15 10.83 -15.41 -20.82
CA ASP A 15 9.89 -14.53 -21.52
C ASP A 15 8.60 -14.26 -20.73
N SER A 16 8.05 -15.24 -20.04
CA SER A 16 6.78 -15.08 -19.33
C SER A 16 6.89 -14.09 -18.15
N TYR A 17 8.04 -14.02 -17.45
CA TYR A 17 8.27 -13.01 -16.42
C TYR A 17 8.36 -11.61 -17.04
N VAL A 18 9.14 -11.48 -18.12
CA VAL A 18 9.33 -10.21 -18.84
C VAL A 18 7.98 -9.71 -19.36
N SER A 19 7.20 -10.56 -20.04
CA SER A 19 5.89 -10.20 -20.59
C SER A 19 4.90 -9.73 -19.53
N VAL A 20 4.90 -10.35 -18.33
CA VAL A 20 4.07 -9.89 -17.20
C VAL A 20 4.54 -8.54 -16.70
N ALA A 21 5.86 -8.33 -16.54
CA ALA A 21 6.41 -7.06 -16.09
C ALA A 21 6.10 -5.92 -17.07
N GLU A 22 6.23 -6.16 -18.38
CA GLU A 22 5.87 -5.20 -19.43
C GLU A 22 4.38 -4.87 -19.42
N ALA A 23 3.52 -5.88 -19.25
CA ALA A 23 2.08 -5.68 -19.13
C ALA A 23 1.73 -4.83 -17.91
N LEU A 24 2.32 -5.11 -16.74
CA LEU A 24 2.13 -4.31 -15.53
C LEU A 24 2.62 -2.87 -15.72
N ASN A 25 3.80 -2.67 -16.30
CA ASN A 25 4.33 -1.32 -16.57
C ASN A 25 3.41 -0.51 -17.49
N ARG A 26 2.72 -1.16 -18.43
CA ARG A 26 1.76 -0.51 -19.33
C ARG A 26 0.42 -0.23 -18.68
N LEU A 27 -0.07 -1.14 -17.84
CA LEU A 27 -1.42 -1.11 -17.29
C LEU A 27 -1.55 -0.32 -15.99
N THR A 28 -0.49 -0.21 -15.19
CA THR A 28 -0.53 0.57 -13.95
C THR A 28 -0.67 2.07 -14.24
N PRO A 29 -1.45 2.81 -13.43
CA PRO A 29 -1.68 4.24 -13.63
C PRO A 29 -0.42 5.11 -13.60
N GLY A 30 -0.50 6.31 -14.15
CA GLY A 30 0.56 7.32 -14.20
C GLY A 30 1.44 7.25 -15.45
N ASP A 31 2.04 8.39 -15.83
CA ASP A 31 2.80 8.57 -17.07
C ASP A 31 4.33 8.44 -16.88
N HIS A 32 4.80 8.19 -15.65
CA HIS A 32 6.21 8.03 -15.34
C HIS A 32 6.77 6.67 -15.78
N GLU A 33 8.09 6.55 -15.91
CA GLU A 33 8.75 5.27 -16.12
C GLU A 33 8.45 4.31 -14.96
N LYS A 34 8.04 3.10 -15.30
CA LYS A 34 7.66 2.07 -14.33
C LYS A 34 8.58 0.87 -14.41
N LYS A 35 8.79 0.23 -13.28
CA LYS A 35 9.51 -1.05 -13.16
C LYS A 35 8.70 -2.00 -12.30
N SER A 36 8.66 -3.26 -12.72
CA SER A 36 7.94 -4.31 -12.00
C SER A 36 8.90 -5.32 -11.38
N ALA A 37 8.56 -5.76 -10.18
CA ALA A 37 9.21 -6.89 -9.52
C ALA A 37 8.12 -7.86 -9.06
N LEU A 38 8.30 -9.15 -9.30
CA LEU A 38 7.33 -10.19 -8.95
C LEU A 38 7.78 -10.95 -7.71
N PHE A 39 6.82 -11.22 -6.83
CA PHE A 39 7.01 -11.95 -5.57
C PHE A 39 5.98 -13.06 -5.44
N ASN A 40 6.10 -13.92 -4.43
CA ASN A 40 5.24 -15.10 -4.29
C ASN A 40 3.89 -14.79 -3.63
N SER A 41 3.76 -13.64 -2.97
CA SER A 41 2.54 -13.26 -2.26
C SER A 41 2.41 -11.74 -2.11
N GLY A 42 1.19 -11.26 -1.80
CA GLY A 42 0.96 -9.86 -1.45
C GLY A 42 1.76 -9.41 -0.21
N ALA A 43 1.89 -10.28 0.79
CA ALA A 43 2.71 -9.98 1.96
C ALA A 43 4.18 -9.73 1.58
N GLU A 44 4.77 -10.56 0.72
CA GLU A 44 6.13 -10.35 0.22
C GLU A 44 6.23 -9.07 -0.63
N ALA A 45 5.25 -8.78 -1.46
CA ALA A 45 5.20 -7.55 -2.24
C ALA A 45 5.19 -6.31 -1.33
N VAL A 46 4.37 -6.30 -0.28
CA VAL A 46 4.32 -5.23 0.72
C VAL A 46 5.64 -5.09 1.47
N GLU A 47 6.22 -6.20 1.95
CA GLU A 47 7.54 -6.20 2.60
C GLU A 47 8.60 -5.52 1.72
N ASN A 48 8.63 -5.86 0.43
CA ASN A 48 9.59 -5.28 -0.51
C ASN A 48 9.26 -3.82 -0.87
N ALA A 49 8.00 -3.44 -1.00
CA ALA A 49 7.61 -2.05 -1.21
C ALA A 49 8.12 -1.15 -0.07
N ILE A 50 7.97 -1.60 1.19
CA ILE A 50 8.48 -0.85 2.35
C ILE A 50 10.01 -0.82 2.38
N LYS A 51 10.68 -1.93 2.06
CA LYS A 51 12.16 -1.94 1.93
C LYS A 51 12.65 -0.93 0.90
N ILE A 52 12.00 -0.88 -0.26
CA ILE A 52 12.32 0.07 -1.33
C ILE A 52 12.09 1.50 -0.85
N ALA A 53 10.94 1.79 -0.24
CA ALA A 53 10.63 3.11 0.28
C ALA A 53 11.64 3.59 1.33
N ARG A 54 11.98 2.75 2.31
CA ARG A 54 13.00 3.05 3.32
C ARG A 54 14.38 3.30 2.70
N LYS A 55 14.78 2.47 1.73
CA LYS A 55 16.07 2.63 1.03
C LYS A 55 16.11 3.90 0.19
N HIS A 56 15.02 4.21 -0.50
CA HIS A 56 14.92 5.37 -1.39
C HIS A 56 14.93 6.68 -0.59
N THR A 57 14.17 6.75 0.49
CA THR A 57 14.04 7.99 1.29
C THR A 57 15.13 8.17 2.35
N GLY A 58 15.78 7.08 2.77
CA GLY A 58 16.68 7.07 3.94
C GLY A 58 15.94 7.17 5.27
N ARG A 59 14.61 7.14 5.28
CA ARG A 59 13.73 7.28 6.45
C ARG A 59 13.24 5.93 6.93
N GLN A 60 12.72 5.85 8.17
CA GLN A 60 12.37 4.54 8.79
C GLN A 60 10.87 4.34 8.99
N ALA A 61 10.14 5.37 9.37
CA ALA A 61 8.75 5.26 9.75
C ALA A 61 7.84 4.93 8.55
N VAL A 62 6.80 4.14 8.80
CA VAL A 62 5.74 3.83 7.84
C VAL A 62 4.39 4.03 8.51
N VAL A 63 3.47 4.65 7.81
CA VAL A 63 2.08 4.82 8.27
C VAL A 63 1.17 3.89 7.49
N ALA A 64 0.35 3.13 8.23
CA ALA A 64 -0.82 2.39 7.73
C ALA A 64 -2.09 3.01 8.34
N PHE A 65 -3.26 2.57 7.87
CA PHE A 65 -4.54 3.16 8.30
C PHE A 65 -5.35 2.23 9.21
N ASP A 66 -6.30 2.80 9.93
CA ASP A 66 -7.31 2.01 10.64
C ASP A 66 -8.03 1.08 9.67
N HIS A 67 -8.43 -0.08 10.17
CA HIS A 67 -9.07 -1.16 9.41
C HIS A 67 -8.20 -1.86 8.36
N ALA A 68 -6.95 -1.43 8.11
CA ALA A 68 -6.08 -1.98 7.08
C ALA A 68 -5.74 -3.46 7.28
N TYR A 69 -5.55 -4.16 6.16
CA TYR A 69 -4.98 -5.49 6.10
C TYR A 69 -3.90 -5.58 5.02
N HIS A 70 -2.67 -5.90 5.41
CA HIS A 70 -1.52 -5.93 4.50
C HIS A 70 -0.77 -7.27 4.49
N GLY A 71 -1.25 -8.27 5.22
CA GLY A 71 -0.65 -9.61 5.26
C GLY A 71 -0.39 -10.14 6.66
N ARG A 72 0.31 -11.28 6.73
CA ARG A 72 0.54 -12.05 7.97
C ARG A 72 2.00 -12.38 8.25
N THR A 73 2.95 -11.71 7.60
CA THR A 73 4.37 -11.72 8.02
C THR A 73 4.57 -10.74 9.17
N ASN A 74 5.72 -10.76 9.83
CA ASN A 74 5.96 -9.91 11.00
C ASN A 74 5.72 -8.43 10.73
N LEU A 75 6.27 -7.89 9.64
CA LEU A 75 6.07 -6.49 9.26
C LEU A 75 4.62 -6.23 8.78
N THR A 76 4.06 -7.10 7.95
CA THR A 76 2.70 -6.90 7.45
C THR A 76 1.64 -7.06 8.53
N MET A 77 1.88 -7.87 9.57
CA MET A 77 1.03 -7.90 10.78
C MET A 77 1.13 -6.58 11.56
N ALA A 78 2.30 -5.94 11.63
CA ALA A 78 2.43 -4.62 12.25
C ALA A 78 1.56 -3.58 11.52
N LEU A 79 1.52 -3.64 10.17
CA LEU A 79 0.70 -2.77 9.33
C LEU A 79 -0.81 -3.09 9.41
N THR A 80 -1.17 -4.36 9.60
CA THR A 80 -2.56 -4.80 9.72
C THR A 80 -3.18 -4.27 11.02
N ALA A 81 -4.39 -3.70 10.94
CA ALA A 81 -5.03 -3.04 12.09
C ALA A 81 -5.64 -4.04 13.08
N LYS A 82 -6.40 -5.00 12.58
CA LYS A 82 -7.26 -5.87 13.39
C LYS A 82 -6.45 -6.90 14.17
N ASN A 83 -6.61 -6.91 15.51
CA ASN A 83 -5.92 -7.87 16.36
C ASN A 83 -6.41 -9.31 16.12
N MET A 84 -7.70 -9.56 16.33
CA MET A 84 -8.32 -10.85 16.03
C MET A 84 -8.91 -10.85 14.61
N PRO A 85 -8.68 -11.88 13.80
CA PRO A 85 -7.89 -13.10 14.08
C PRO A 85 -6.40 -12.99 13.67
N TYR A 86 -5.90 -11.83 13.26
CA TYR A 86 -4.65 -11.74 12.47
C TYR A 86 -3.38 -11.63 13.30
N LYS A 87 -3.41 -11.01 14.49
CA LYS A 87 -2.23 -10.59 15.25
C LYS A 87 -2.12 -11.22 16.63
N SER A 88 -3.23 -11.67 17.22
CA SER A 88 -3.27 -12.14 18.60
C SER A 88 -2.32 -13.31 18.82
N GLY A 89 -1.36 -13.15 19.73
CA GLY A 89 -0.39 -14.17 20.08
C GLY A 89 0.86 -14.28 19.19
N PHE A 90 0.99 -13.43 18.15
CA PHE A 90 2.10 -13.51 17.18
C PHE A 90 3.18 -12.43 17.34
N GLY A 91 3.10 -11.58 18.37
CA GLY A 91 4.12 -10.56 18.64
C GLY A 91 5.45 -11.13 19.16
N PRO A 92 6.51 -10.30 19.23
CA PRO A 92 6.54 -8.87 18.95
C PRO A 92 6.53 -8.57 17.44
N PHE A 93 5.98 -7.42 17.07
CA PHE A 93 5.89 -6.98 15.68
C PHE A 93 7.03 -6.02 15.32
N ALA A 94 7.19 -5.76 14.02
CA ALA A 94 8.16 -4.81 13.49
C ALA A 94 7.92 -3.39 14.05
N ALA A 95 9.00 -2.70 14.36
CA ALA A 95 8.99 -1.31 14.84
C ALA A 95 8.82 -0.30 13.71
N GLU A 96 8.64 0.98 14.07
CA GLU A 96 8.49 2.11 13.16
C GLU A 96 7.27 1.98 12.24
N VAL A 97 6.20 1.42 12.76
CA VAL A 97 4.88 1.34 12.11
C VAL A 97 3.88 2.13 12.93
N TYR A 98 3.29 3.14 12.32
CA TYR A 98 2.35 4.06 12.92
C TYR A 98 0.98 3.92 12.27
N ARG A 99 -0.07 4.41 12.94
CA ARG A 99 -1.44 4.27 12.45
C ARG A 99 -2.14 5.62 12.38
N ALA A 100 -2.77 5.86 11.23
CA ALA A 100 -3.59 7.04 10.99
C ALA A 100 -5.08 6.65 10.81
N PRO A 101 -6.01 7.57 11.09
CA PRO A 101 -7.43 7.33 10.81
C PRO A 101 -7.68 7.26 9.30
N LEU A 102 -8.56 6.34 8.90
CA LEU A 102 -9.06 6.22 7.54
C LEU A 102 -10.22 7.20 7.31
N SER A 103 -10.47 7.58 6.05
CA SER A 103 -11.77 8.12 5.64
C SER A 103 -12.83 7.02 5.68
N TYR A 104 -13.83 7.17 6.52
CA TYR A 104 -14.94 6.23 6.68
C TYR A 104 -16.28 6.98 6.68
N PRO A 105 -16.74 7.48 5.51
CA PRO A 105 -17.84 8.44 5.43
C PRO A 105 -19.14 7.94 6.08
N TYR A 106 -19.38 6.64 6.06
CA TYR A 106 -20.54 6.04 6.76
C TYR A 106 -20.48 6.22 8.29
N ARG A 107 -19.30 6.34 8.88
CA ARG A 107 -19.08 6.43 10.33
C ARG A 107 -18.75 7.83 10.80
N ASP A 108 -17.92 8.55 10.06
CA ASP A 108 -17.39 9.85 10.49
C ASP A 108 -18.12 11.04 9.83
N GLY A 109 -18.79 10.82 8.68
CA GLY A 109 -19.50 11.86 7.94
C GLY A 109 -18.58 12.95 7.38
N LEU A 110 -17.27 12.74 7.38
CA LEU A 110 -16.30 13.72 6.87
C LEU A 110 -16.21 13.65 5.35
N SER A 111 -15.98 14.81 4.73
CA SER A 111 -15.54 14.88 3.35
C SER A 111 -14.12 14.31 3.21
N GLY A 112 -13.73 13.94 1.98
CA GLY A 112 -12.40 13.40 1.73
C GLY A 112 -11.27 14.33 2.17
N PRO A 113 -11.28 15.62 1.79
CA PRO A 113 -10.27 16.56 2.25
C PRO A 113 -10.21 16.75 3.78
N GLU A 114 -11.36 16.76 4.48
CA GLU A 114 -11.38 16.84 5.94
C GLU A 114 -10.79 15.60 6.60
N ALA A 115 -11.14 14.41 6.10
CA ALA A 115 -10.57 13.15 6.58
C ALA A 115 -9.06 13.07 6.31
N ALA A 116 -8.60 13.53 5.14
CA ALA A 116 -7.18 13.60 4.79
C ALA A 116 -6.44 14.58 5.72
N ALA A 117 -6.98 15.78 5.94
CA ALA A 117 -6.38 16.76 6.85
C ALA A 117 -6.24 16.22 8.28
N LYS A 118 -7.24 15.46 8.76
CA LYS A 118 -7.21 14.79 10.07
C LYS A 118 -6.10 13.73 10.14
N ALA A 119 -5.99 12.90 9.11
CA ALA A 119 -4.95 11.87 9.03
C ALA A 119 -3.55 12.50 8.96
N ILE A 120 -3.34 13.47 8.08
CA ILE A 120 -2.08 14.21 7.91
C ILE A 120 -1.66 14.88 9.21
N SER A 121 -2.58 15.61 9.87
CA SER A 121 -2.28 16.25 11.16
C SER A 121 -1.81 15.27 12.23
N LEU A 122 -2.37 14.05 12.26
CA LEU A 122 -1.93 13.01 13.17
C LEU A 122 -0.54 12.49 12.81
N ILE A 123 -0.29 12.25 11.53
CA ILE A 123 1.00 11.80 11.01
C ILE A 123 2.10 12.82 11.38
N GLU A 124 1.87 14.08 11.12
CA GLU A 124 2.83 15.15 11.42
C GLU A 124 3.13 15.25 12.92
N LYS A 125 2.13 15.10 13.78
CA LYS A 125 2.30 15.15 15.24
C LYS A 125 3.02 13.93 15.82
N GLN A 126 2.80 12.75 15.26
CA GLN A 126 3.38 11.50 15.80
C GLN A 126 4.74 11.17 15.22
N VAL A 127 4.96 11.47 13.97
CA VAL A 127 6.12 11.01 13.20
C VAL A 127 6.95 12.16 12.65
N GLY A 128 6.30 13.17 12.08
CA GLY A 128 6.95 14.20 11.25
C GLY A 128 7.22 13.68 9.84
N ALA A 129 6.96 14.52 8.85
CA ALA A 129 7.15 14.14 7.44
C ALA A 129 8.60 13.76 7.13
N GLU A 130 9.56 14.41 7.80
CA GLU A 130 10.99 14.19 7.62
C GLU A 130 11.48 12.79 8.06
N ASN A 131 10.72 12.08 8.90
CA ASN A 131 11.03 10.74 9.38
C ASN A 131 10.26 9.66 8.62
N LEU A 132 9.24 10.05 7.85
CA LEU A 132 8.30 9.15 7.21
C LEU A 132 8.81 8.67 5.84
N ALA A 133 9.07 7.37 5.73
CA ALA A 133 9.47 6.72 4.49
C ALA A 133 8.29 6.53 3.54
N ALA A 134 7.16 6.05 4.08
CA ALA A 134 6.00 5.70 3.26
C ALA A 134 4.68 5.82 4.02
N VAL A 135 3.64 6.07 3.24
CA VAL A 135 2.23 5.83 3.59
C VAL A 135 1.76 4.65 2.76
N ILE A 136 1.15 3.65 3.39
CA ILE A 136 0.55 2.49 2.70
C ILE A 136 -0.94 2.42 2.98
N ILE A 137 -1.73 2.21 1.92
CA ILE A 137 -3.19 2.14 1.99
C ILE A 137 -3.76 1.21 0.93
N GLU A 138 -4.82 0.49 1.26
CA GLU A 138 -5.70 -0.14 0.28
C GLU A 138 -6.63 0.96 -0.29
N PRO A 139 -6.71 1.18 -1.61
CA PRO A 139 -7.61 2.20 -2.18
C PRO A 139 -9.08 2.00 -1.78
N ILE A 140 -9.51 0.75 -1.69
CA ILE A 140 -10.74 0.31 -1.05
C ILE A 140 -10.35 -0.79 -0.07
N GLN A 141 -10.61 -0.61 1.21
CA GLN A 141 -10.23 -1.62 2.20
C GLN A 141 -11.12 -2.85 2.13
N GLY A 142 -10.52 -4.01 1.85
CA GLY A 142 -11.23 -5.28 1.73
C GLY A 142 -11.58 -5.90 3.09
N GLU A 143 -10.60 -6.42 3.80
CA GLU A 143 -10.77 -7.08 5.11
C GLU A 143 -11.27 -6.14 6.21
N GLY A 144 -11.08 -4.84 6.05
CA GLY A 144 -11.62 -3.81 6.91
C GLY A 144 -13.15 -3.68 6.86
N GLY A 145 -13.77 -4.14 5.75
CA GLY A 145 -15.23 -4.14 5.58
C GLY A 145 -15.71 -3.51 4.27
N PHE A 146 -14.95 -3.60 3.19
CA PHE A 146 -15.23 -2.97 1.89
C PHE A 146 -15.46 -1.45 2.04
N ILE A 147 -14.53 -0.81 2.73
CA ILE A 147 -14.64 0.62 3.03
C ILE A 147 -14.12 1.42 1.84
N VAL A 148 -15.03 2.18 1.23
CA VAL A 148 -14.71 3.14 0.16
C VAL A 148 -14.47 4.50 0.81
N PRO A 149 -13.30 5.12 0.64
CA PRO A 149 -13.04 6.45 1.18
C PRO A 149 -13.88 7.52 0.47
N ALA A 150 -14.12 8.65 1.13
CA ALA A 150 -14.80 9.78 0.50
C ALA A 150 -13.94 10.40 -0.61
N ASP A 151 -14.62 10.93 -1.63
CA ASP A 151 -13.98 11.59 -2.76
C ASP A 151 -13.02 12.68 -2.30
N GLY A 152 -11.82 12.70 -2.90
CA GLY A 152 -10.76 13.65 -2.55
C GLY A 152 -9.84 13.23 -1.38
N PHE A 153 -10.14 12.12 -0.67
CA PHE A 153 -9.26 11.63 0.41
C PHE A 153 -7.91 11.14 -0.12
N LEU A 154 -7.94 10.22 -1.09
CA LEU A 154 -6.70 9.66 -1.66
C LEU A 154 -5.89 10.71 -2.42
N PRO A 155 -6.47 11.53 -3.31
CA PRO A 155 -5.72 12.61 -3.96
C PRO A 155 -5.02 13.55 -2.97
N ALA A 156 -5.70 13.97 -1.90
CA ALA A 156 -5.10 14.83 -0.89
C ALA A 156 -3.91 14.18 -0.16
N LEU A 157 -4.00 12.88 0.14
CA LEU A 157 -2.87 12.13 0.70
C LEU A 157 -1.71 12.01 -0.28
N VAL A 158 -1.98 11.72 -1.55
CA VAL A 158 -0.97 11.60 -2.60
C VAL A 158 -0.24 12.93 -2.78
N ASP A 159 -0.96 14.04 -2.83
CA ASP A 159 -0.38 15.37 -2.99
C ASP A 159 0.49 15.75 -1.77
N TRP A 160 0.02 15.45 -0.56
CA TRP A 160 0.82 15.66 0.64
C TRP A 160 2.09 14.79 0.65
N CYS A 161 1.99 13.51 0.29
CA CYS A 161 3.13 12.62 0.19
C CYS A 161 4.15 13.14 -0.82
N ARG A 162 3.69 13.55 -1.99
CA ARG A 162 4.54 14.13 -3.05
C ARG A 162 5.25 15.40 -2.57
N ALA A 163 4.53 16.32 -1.93
CA ALA A 163 5.09 17.57 -1.42
C ALA A 163 6.18 17.36 -0.35
N ASN A 164 6.14 16.24 0.39
CA ASN A 164 7.05 15.93 1.48
C ASN A 164 8.11 14.85 1.13
N GLY A 165 8.14 14.36 -0.11
CA GLY A 165 9.04 13.29 -0.54
C GLY A 165 8.80 11.97 0.21
N VAL A 166 7.54 11.69 0.56
CA VAL A 166 7.07 10.45 1.17
C VAL A 166 6.59 9.52 0.07
N VAL A 167 6.95 8.24 0.14
CA VAL A 167 6.48 7.26 -0.85
C VAL A 167 5.02 6.89 -0.54
N PHE A 168 4.14 7.06 -1.52
CA PHE A 168 2.77 6.57 -1.43
C PHE A 168 2.71 5.15 -2.00
N ILE A 169 2.19 4.19 -1.23
CA ILE A 169 2.04 2.78 -1.60
C ILE A 169 0.55 2.45 -1.66
N ALA A 170 0.02 2.22 -2.86
CA ALA A 170 -1.32 1.68 -3.03
C ALA A 170 -1.25 0.14 -2.98
N ASP A 171 -1.84 -0.46 -1.94
CA ASP A 171 -1.97 -1.90 -1.84
C ASP A 171 -3.21 -2.37 -2.62
N GLU A 172 -2.98 -2.79 -3.84
CA GLU A 172 -4.00 -3.27 -4.78
C GLU A 172 -4.10 -4.81 -4.84
N VAL A 173 -3.58 -5.50 -3.84
CA VAL A 173 -3.59 -6.98 -3.78
C VAL A 173 -5.02 -7.52 -3.88
N GLN A 174 -6.00 -6.84 -3.28
CA GLN A 174 -7.40 -7.25 -3.38
C GLN A 174 -8.20 -6.48 -4.42
N THR A 175 -7.89 -5.22 -4.66
CA THR A 175 -8.68 -4.32 -5.50
C THR A 175 -8.27 -4.28 -6.96
N GLY A 176 -7.04 -4.67 -7.27
CA GLY A 176 -6.49 -4.66 -8.62
C GLY A 176 -7.08 -5.71 -9.55
N PHE A 177 -6.64 -5.68 -10.81
CA PHE A 177 -7.04 -6.61 -11.86
C PHE A 177 -8.56 -6.61 -12.10
N ALA A 178 -9.13 -5.44 -12.27
CA ALA A 178 -10.54 -5.18 -12.57
C ALA A 178 -11.54 -5.63 -11.47
N ARG A 179 -11.07 -5.94 -10.26
CA ARG A 179 -11.94 -6.31 -9.15
C ARG A 179 -12.92 -5.19 -8.77
N ALA A 180 -12.49 -3.93 -8.85
CA ALA A 180 -13.25 -2.77 -8.45
C ALA A 180 -13.91 -2.00 -9.63
N GLY A 181 -13.85 -2.55 -10.86
CA GLY A 181 -14.46 -1.94 -12.04
C GLY A 181 -13.50 -1.17 -12.95
N ALA A 182 -12.29 -0.86 -12.49
CA ALA A 182 -11.16 -0.41 -13.28
C ALA A 182 -10.01 -1.42 -13.17
N MET A 183 -8.99 -1.35 -14.01
CA MET A 183 -7.86 -2.28 -13.93
C MET A 183 -7.20 -2.19 -12.56
N PHE A 184 -7.01 -0.99 -12.04
CA PHE A 184 -6.59 -0.71 -10.66
C PHE A 184 -7.58 0.24 -9.98
N ALA A 185 -7.90 -0.01 -8.72
CA ALA A 185 -8.87 0.81 -7.99
C ALA A 185 -8.39 2.26 -7.80
N SER A 186 -7.09 2.51 -7.77
CA SER A 186 -6.52 3.85 -7.74
C SER A 186 -6.98 4.73 -8.93
N GLU A 187 -7.30 4.15 -10.08
CA GLU A 187 -7.87 4.88 -11.23
C GLU A 187 -9.25 5.50 -10.95
N LEU A 188 -9.97 4.98 -9.97
CA LEU A 188 -11.32 5.46 -9.60
C LEU A 188 -11.28 6.73 -8.75
N PHE A 189 -10.13 7.09 -8.23
CA PHE A 189 -9.98 8.19 -7.27
C PHE A 189 -9.16 9.39 -7.80
N GLY A 190 -8.69 9.34 -9.05
CA GLY A 190 -7.95 10.41 -9.74
C GLY A 190 -6.44 10.34 -9.60
#